data_515dacda2e19506968a50eed74cdafa5
#
_entry.id   515dacda2e19506968a50eed74cdafa5
#
_cell.length_a   1.000
_cell.length_b   1.000
_cell.length_c   1.000
_cell.angle_alpha   90.00
_cell.angle_beta   90.00
_cell.angle_gamma   90.00
#
_symmetry.space_group_name_H-M   'P 1'
#
loop_
_entity.id
_entity.type
_entity.pdbx_description
1 polymer ?
#
loop_
_entity_poly.entity_id
_entity_poly.type
_entity_poly.pdbx_seq_one_letter_code
_entity_poly.pdbx_strand_id
1 'polypeptide(L)'
;MEKIASMKNQKVKQWKKLQTTKGRKEARAYLIEGTHLLKEAIKANAIIQEIVMTETFFQQSDLKIAEEVIVIVSPEILASLAQTETPQGVVAIVKIPEDTPILDYKGKYILLDQVQDPGNVGTIIRTADAAGYAGVILGEGSVDLYNDKVLRSMQGSHFHLPVIRCSLLDLVDQFNDLGLLTIATTLRSEEHTS
;
A
#
# COMPACT_ATOMS: atom_id res chain seq x y z
N MET A 1 23.66 -12.10 1.56
CA MET A 1 22.76 -12.07 2.75
C MET A 1 23.46 -11.36 3.90
N GLU A 2 22.82 -10.31 4.46
CA GLU A 2 23.34 -9.49 5.58
C GLU A 2 22.69 -9.92 6.90
N LYS A 3 23.40 -9.81 8.05
CA LYS A 3 22.83 -10.09 9.38
C LYS A 3 22.95 -8.85 10.27
N ILE A 4 21.85 -8.41 10.88
CA ILE A 4 21.76 -7.24 11.77
C ILE A 4 21.14 -7.66 13.10
N ALA A 5 21.86 -7.47 14.20
CA ALA A 5 21.40 -7.79 15.56
C ALA A 5 21.16 -6.54 16.42
N SER A 6 21.61 -5.37 15.99
CA SER A 6 21.55 -4.16 16.82
C SER A 6 20.41 -3.23 16.39
N MET A 7 19.52 -2.89 17.33
CA MET A 7 18.48 -1.85 17.15
C MET A 7 19.05 -0.46 16.82
N LYS A 8 20.33 -0.21 17.13
CA LYS A 8 21.01 1.06 16.83
C LYS A 8 21.53 1.14 15.39
N ASN A 9 21.45 0.04 14.63
CA ASN A 9 21.89 0.00 13.25
C ASN A 9 21.17 1.06 12.39
N GLN A 10 21.89 1.69 11.48
CA GLN A 10 21.37 2.77 10.63
C GLN A 10 20.21 2.31 9.75
N LYS A 11 20.30 1.11 9.18
CA LYS A 11 19.21 0.53 8.37
C LYS A 11 17.92 0.36 9.19
N VAL A 12 18.02 -0.17 10.41
CA VAL A 12 16.86 -0.34 11.30
C VAL A 12 16.17 1.00 11.56
N LYS A 13 16.96 2.06 11.78
CA LYS A 13 16.41 3.42 11.96
C LYS A 13 15.73 3.94 10.70
N GLN A 14 16.27 3.63 9.51
CA GLN A 14 15.67 4.00 8.23
C GLN A 14 14.36 3.26 8.01
N TRP A 15 14.32 1.94 8.21
CA TRP A 15 13.10 1.14 8.07
C TRP A 15 11.99 1.62 9.00
N LYS A 16 12.32 1.94 10.26
CA LYS A 16 11.33 2.49 11.21
C LYS A 16 10.70 3.81 10.76
N LYS A 17 11.42 4.66 10.04
CA LYS A 17 10.86 5.90 9.50
C LYS A 17 9.71 5.62 8.51
N LEU A 18 9.72 4.46 7.82
CA LEU A 18 8.66 4.08 6.89
C LEU A 18 7.31 3.82 7.55
N GLN A 19 7.27 3.68 8.88
CA GLN A 19 6.02 3.61 9.63
C GLN A 19 5.26 4.94 9.64
N THR A 20 5.92 6.05 9.27
CA THR A 20 5.31 7.38 9.18
C THR A 20 5.09 7.82 7.73
N THR A 21 4.03 8.59 7.46
CA THR A 21 3.75 9.16 6.13
C THR A 21 4.92 9.99 5.62
N LYS A 22 5.54 10.81 6.50
CA LYS A 22 6.71 11.62 6.14
C LYS A 22 7.88 10.75 5.69
N GLY A 23 8.21 9.71 6.47
CA GLY A 23 9.32 8.81 6.14
C GLY A 23 9.10 8.07 4.83
N ARG A 24 7.86 7.61 4.55
CA ARG A 24 7.52 6.97 3.28
C ARG A 24 7.71 7.92 2.08
N LYS A 25 7.26 9.17 2.22
CA LYS A 25 7.42 10.19 1.18
C LYS A 25 8.90 10.52 0.91
N GLU A 26 9.70 10.69 1.96
CA GLU A 26 11.13 10.99 1.85
C GLU A 26 11.92 9.82 1.23
N ALA A 27 11.66 8.59 1.68
CA ALA A 27 12.35 7.40 1.18
C ALA A 27 11.78 6.87 -0.14
N ARG A 28 10.59 7.32 -0.55
CA ARG A 28 9.81 6.75 -1.67
C ARG A 28 9.68 5.22 -1.56
N ALA A 29 9.45 4.74 -0.35
CA ALA A 29 9.31 3.34 -0.04
C ALA A 29 8.31 3.14 1.09
N TYR A 30 7.78 1.92 1.21
CA TYR A 30 6.85 1.53 2.24
C TYR A 30 7.13 0.11 2.72
N LEU A 31 6.57 -0.24 3.87
CA LEU A 31 6.67 -1.57 4.46
C LEU A 31 5.44 -2.41 4.09
N ILE A 32 5.68 -3.66 3.73
CA ILE A 32 4.64 -4.70 3.71
C ILE A 32 5.02 -5.78 4.70
N GLU A 33 4.04 -6.33 5.41
CA GLU A 33 4.23 -7.36 6.42
C GLU A 33 3.56 -8.67 6.03
N GLY A 34 4.28 -9.76 6.23
CA GLY A 34 3.77 -11.11 6.10
C GLY A 34 3.96 -11.73 4.72
N THR A 35 3.84 -13.05 4.71
CA THR A 35 4.14 -13.90 3.54
C THR A 35 3.20 -13.63 2.36
N HIS A 36 1.92 -13.32 2.64
CA HIS A 36 0.93 -13.09 1.59
C HIS A 36 1.29 -11.87 0.76
N LEU A 37 1.49 -10.69 1.40
CA LEU A 37 1.82 -9.45 0.70
C LEU A 37 3.18 -9.56 -0.01
N LEU A 38 4.15 -10.25 0.59
CA LEU A 38 5.43 -10.50 -0.06
C LEU A 38 5.27 -11.33 -1.35
N LYS A 39 4.45 -12.38 -1.32
CA LYS A 39 4.17 -13.21 -2.51
C LYS A 39 3.48 -12.39 -3.60
N GLU A 40 2.50 -11.55 -3.24
CA GLU A 40 1.83 -10.67 -4.20
C GLU A 40 2.79 -9.63 -4.81
N ALA A 41 3.66 -9.02 -4.00
CA ALA A 41 4.69 -8.09 -4.50
C ALA A 41 5.64 -8.77 -5.49
N ILE A 42 6.09 -10.00 -5.20
CA ILE A 42 6.96 -10.79 -6.10
C ILE A 42 6.25 -11.11 -7.42
N LYS A 43 5.00 -11.60 -7.36
CA LYS A 43 4.21 -11.93 -8.56
C LYS A 43 3.98 -10.71 -9.46
N ALA A 44 3.76 -9.54 -8.86
CA ALA A 44 3.56 -8.28 -9.57
C ALA A 44 4.87 -7.64 -10.07
N ASN A 45 6.02 -8.27 -9.84
CA ASN A 45 7.34 -7.70 -10.14
C ASN A 45 7.56 -6.32 -9.50
N ALA A 46 7.02 -6.11 -8.30
CA ALA A 46 7.25 -4.88 -7.54
C ALA A 46 8.75 -4.73 -7.20
N ILE A 47 9.25 -3.51 -7.15
CA ILE A 47 10.64 -3.25 -6.82
C ILE A 47 10.83 -3.42 -5.31
N ILE A 48 11.25 -4.61 -4.90
CA ILE A 48 11.58 -4.93 -3.51
C ILE A 48 13.04 -4.53 -3.28
N GLN A 49 13.27 -3.59 -2.38
CA GLN A 49 14.59 -3.10 -2.04
C GLN A 49 15.30 -4.04 -1.07
N GLU A 50 14.58 -4.47 -0.02
CA GLU A 50 15.10 -5.38 1.00
C GLU A 50 13.96 -6.23 1.58
N ILE A 51 14.29 -7.45 1.98
CA ILE A 51 13.40 -8.35 2.69
C ILE A 51 14.03 -8.66 4.04
N VAL A 52 13.43 -8.16 5.08
CA VAL A 52 13.87 -8.28 6.47
C VAL A 52 13.13 -9.43 7.11
N MET A 53 13.85 -10.44 7.58
CA MET A 53 13.22 -11.63 8.17
C MET A 53 14.04 -12.19 9.33
N THR A 54 13.38 -13.02 10.14
CA THR A 54 14.06 -13.77 11.20
C THR A 54 14.78 -14.99 10.61
N GLU A 55 15.81 -15.48 11.31
CA GLU A 55 16.50 -16.71 10.96
C GLU A 55 15.52 -17.91 10.87
N THR A 56 14.59 -18.00 11.81
CA THR A 56 13.57 -19.06 11.83
C THR A 56 12.69 -19.01 10.58
N PHE A 57 12.22 -17.81 10.18
CA PHE A 57 11.43 -17.65 8.97
C PHE A 57 12.24 -18.04 7.73
N PHE A 58 13.50 -17.62 7.64
CA PHE A 58 14.37 -17.95 6.52
C PHE A 58 14.53 -19.44 6.33
N GLN A 59 14.77 -20.19 7.42
CA GLN A 59 14.94 -21.65 7.40
C GLN A 59 13.67 -22.41 7.02
N GLN A 60 12.50 -21.86 7.34
CA GLN A 60 11.19 -22.49 7.08
C GLN A 60 10.56 -22.05 5.75
N SER A 61 11.10 -20.99 5.13
CA SER A 61 10.54 -20.40 3.92
C SER A 61 10.97 -21.18 2.69
N ASP A 62 10.03 -21.45 1.80
CA ASP A 62 10.23 -22.00 0.46
C ASP A 62 10.32 -20.93 -0.63
N LEU A 63 10.37 -19.65 -0.24
CA LEU A 63 10.40 -18.51 -1.14
C LEU A 63 11.73 -18.48 -1.91
N LYS A 64 11.63 -18.52 -3.23
CA LYS A 64 12.78 -18.34 -4.12
C LYS A 64 13.07 -16.83 -4.28
N ILE A 65 13.96 -16.32 -3.47
CA ILE A 65 14.34 -14.91 -3.42
C ILE A 65 15.84 -14.79 -3.59
N ALA A 66 16.29 -13.77 -4.31
CA ALA A 66 17.70 -13.46 -4.44
C ALA A 66 18.30 -13.10 -3.07
N GLU A 67 19.40 -13.74 -2.69
CA GLU A 67 20.01 -13.56 -1.35
C GLU A 67 20.49 -12.12 -1.10
N GLU A 68 20.78 -11.38 -2.15
CA GLU A 68 21.28 -10.00 -2.08
C GLU A 68 20.31 -9.04 -1.43
N VAL A 69 18.99 -9.31 -1.54
CA VAL A 69 17.96 -8.47 -0.94
C VAL A 69 17.54 -8.94 0.44
N ILE A 70 18.08 -10.07 0.94
CA ILE A 70 17.69 -10.65 2.23
C ILE A 70 18.56 -10.08 3.35
N VAL A 71 17.90 -9.60 4.40
CA VAL A 71 18.52 -9.17 5.65
C VAL A 71 17.94 -9.95 6.80
N ILE A 72 18.78 -10.73 7.47
CA ILE A 72 18.40 -11.49 8.68
C ILE A 72 18.53 -10.60 9.90
N VAL A 73 17.47 -10.56 10.70
CA VAL A 73 17.41 -9.73 11.90
C VAL A 73 16.97 -10.54 13.12
N SER A 74 17.22 -9.98 14.32
CA SER A 74 16.68 -10.56 15.56
C SER A 74 15.14 -10.40 15.60
N PRO A 75 14.43 -11.29 16.32
CA PRO A 75 12.97 -11.17 16.52
C PRO A 75 12.55 -9.81 17.07
N GLU A 76 13.37 -9.19 17.93
CA GLU A 76 13.11 -7.86 18.48
C GLU A 76 13.12 -6.75 17.40
N ILE A 77 14.08 -6.80 16.49
CA ILE A 77 14.14 -5.86 15.36
C ILE A 77 12.92 -6.04 14.49
N LEU A 78 12.57 -7.27 14.12
CA LEU A 78 11.42 -7.54 13.29
C LEU A 78 10.13 -7.06 13.96
N ALA A 79 9.90 -7.39 15.22
CA ALA A 79 8.74 -6.92 15.98
C ALA A 79 8.64 -5.39 16.04
N SER A 80 9.78 -4.68 16.03
CA SER A 80 9.80 -3.21 16.01
C SER A 80 9.42 -2.61 14.65
N LEU A 81 9.44 -3.39 13.57
CA LEU A 81 9.04 -2.99 12.21
C LEU A 81 7.62 -3.45 11.89
N ALA A 82 7.21 -4.59 12.42
CA ALA A 82 5.88 -5.13 12.28
C ALA A 82 4.85 -4.22 12.99
N GLN A 83 3.63 -4.22 12.48
CA GLN A 83 2.52 -3.44 13.02
C GLN A 83 1.36 -4.35 13.49
N THR A 84 1.57 -5.65 13.42
CA THR A 84 0.67 -6.67 13.98
C THR A 84 1.16 -7.12 15.36
N GLU A 85 0.23 -7.56 16.21
CA GLU A 85 0.57 -8.10 17.55
C GLU A 85 1.39 -9.38 17.47
N THR A 86 1.18 -10.17 16.43
CA THR A 86 1.89 -11.43 16.15
C THR A 86 2.56 -11.39 14.78
N PRO A 87 3.78 -10.85 14.67
CA PRO A 87 4.50 -10.77 13.41
C PRO A 87 4.76 -12.16 12.80
N GLN A 88 4.56 -12.27 11.48
CA GLN A 88 4.80 -13.52 10.75
C GLN A 88 6.27 -13.83 10.46
N GLY A 89 7.19 -13.03 10.98
CA GLY A 89 8.63 -13.27 10.82
C GLY A 89 9.24 -12.64 9.56
N VAL A 90 8.47 -11.91 8.75
CA VAL A 90 8.96 -11.24 7.54
C VAL A 90 8.29 -9.90 7.30
N VAL A 91 9.10 -8.92 6.89
CA VAL A 91 8.70 -7.58 6.42
C VAL A 91 9.51 -7.26 5.17
N ALA A 92 8.93 -6.62 4.17
CA ALA A 92 9.68 -6.17 3.01
C ALA A 92 9.56 -4.66 2.81
N ILE A 93 10.63 -4.07 2.30
CA ILE A 93 10.70 -2.67 1.90
C ILE A 93 10.48 -2.62 0.38
N VAL A 94 9.38 -1.99 -0.03
CA VAL A 94 8.95 -1.90 -1.42
C VAL A 94 9.04 -0.45 -1.88
N LYS A 95 9.61 -0.21 -3.06
CA LYS A 95 9.70 1.11 -3.66
C LYS A 95 8.30 1.58 -4.11
N ILE A 96 7.95 2.82 -3.80
CA ILE A 96 6.75 3.47 -4.35
C ILE A 96 7.00 3.74 -5.84
N PRO A 97 6.10 3.32 -6.75
CA PRO A 97 6.23 3.61 -8.17
C PRO A 97 6.41 5.12 -8.43
N GLU A 98 7.25 5.47 -9.41
CA GLU A 98 7.50 6.87 -9.77
C GLU A 98 6.47 7.39 -10.77
N ASP A 99 6.00 6.50 -11.63
CA ASP A 99 5.06 6.87 -12.68
C ASP A 99 3.64 6.89 -12.16
N THR A 100 2.91 7.97 -12.48
CA THR A 100 1.46 7.99 -12.30
C THR A 100 0.85 7.17 -13.43
N PRO A 101 0.03 6.15 -13.14
CA PRO A 101 -0.63 5.38 -14.18
C PRO A 101 -1.45 6.28 -15.12
N ILE A 102 -1.35 6.01 -16.41
CA ILE A 102 -2.19 6.69 -17.42
C ILE A 102 -3.61 6.14 -17.29
N LEU A 103 -4.61 7.03 -17.23
CA LEU A 103 -6.00 6.63 -17.18
C LEU A 103 -6.44 6.03 -18.54
N ASP A 104 -7.01 4.84 -18.50
CA ASP A 104 -7.75 4.29 -19.62
C ASP A 104 -9.21 4.79 -19.57
N TYR A 105 -9.53 5.79 -20.36
CA TYR A 105 -10.87 6.38 -20.39
C TYR A 105 -12.00 5.43 -20.84
N LYS A 106 -11.69 4.22 -21.27
CA LYS A 106 -12.66 3.16 -21.51
C LYS A 106 -12.96 2.33 -20.28
N GLY A 107 -12.10 2.45 -19.26
CA GLY A 107 -12.24 1.73 -18.02
C GLY A 107 -13.24 2.35 -17.04
N LYS A 108 -13.62 1.58 -16.03
CA LYS A 108 -14.45 2.05 -14.90
C LYS A 108 -13.56 2.38 -13.73
N TYR A 109 -13.77 3.53 -13.11
CA TYR A 109 -13.00 3.97 -11.95
C TYR A 109 -13.91 4.23 -10.75
N ILE A 110 -13.36 4.05 -9.55
CA ILE A 110 -13.96 4.50 -8.30
C ILE A 110 -13.19 5.73 -7.83
N LEU A 111 -13.90 6.82 -7.57
CA LEU A 111 -13.36 8.05 -7.05
C LEU A 111 -13.73 8.16 -5.57
N LEU A 112 -12.75 8.33 -4.68
CA LEU A 112 -12.95 8.44 -3.24
C LEU A 112 -12.61 9.85 -2.77
N ASP A 113 -13.65 10.62 -2.47
CA ASP A 113 -13.49 11.99 -1.97
C ASP A 113 -13.38 11.99 -0.45
N GLN A 114 -12.23 12.44 0.06
CA GLN A 114 -11.94 12.64 1.49
C GLN A 114 -12.21 11.40 2.38
N VAL A 115 -12.09 10.19 1.84
CA VAL A 115 -12.30 8.97 2.64
C VAL A 115 -11.10 8.73 3.56
N GLN A 116 -11.31 8.89 4.87
CA GLN A 116 -10.25 8.87 5.87
C GLN A 116 -10.11 7.53 6.60
N ASP A 117 -11.15 6.70 6.62
CA ASP A 117 -11.06 5.39 7.27
C ASP A 117 -10.22 4.42 6.44
N PRO A 118 -9.10 3.90 6.99
CA PRO A 118 -8.19 3.03 6.26
C PRO A 118 -8.80 1.67 5.92
N GLY A 119 -9.73 1.17 6.74
CA GLY A 119 -10.44 -0.07 6.50
C GLY A 119 -11.36 0.03 5.28
N ASN A 120 -12.11 1.14 5.20
CA ASN A 120 -13.01 1.42 4.09
C ASN A 120 -12.23 1.58 2.79
N VAL A 121 -11.17 2.41 2.78
CA VAL A 121 -10.35 2.60 1.57
C VAL A 121 -9.76 1.27 1.09
N GLY A 122 -9.15 0.49 1.97
CA GLY A 122 -8.57 -0.80 1.58
C GLY A 122 -9.63 -1.80 1.08
N THR A 123 -10.79 -1.86 1.72
CA THR A 123 -11.91 -2.72 1.29
C THR A 123 -12.45 -2.32 -0.07
N ILE A 124 -12.60 -1.01 -0.34
CA ILE A 124 -13.05 -0.51 -1.64
C ILE A 124 -12.04 -0.85 -2.73
N ILE A 125 -10.74 -0.64 -2.49
CA ILE A 125 -9.69 -0.99 -3.46
C ILE A 125 -9.72 -2.50 -3.76
N ARG A 126 -9.82 -3.35 -2.75
CA ARG A 126 -9.92 -4.80 -2.92
C ARG A 126 -11.17 -5.22 -3.69
N THR A 127 -12.31 -4.57 -3.44
CA THR A 127 -13.56 -4.85 -4.14
C THR A 127 -13.50 -4.39 -5.59
N ALA A 128 -12.90 -3.23 -5.85
CA ALA A 128 -12.69 -2.71 -7.20
C ALA A 128 -11.81 -3.66 -8.04
N ASP A 129 -10.72 -4.16 -7.46
CA ASP A 129 -9.84 -5.14 -8.08
C ASP A 129 -10.62 -6.43 -8.45
N ALA A 130 -11.33 -7.01 -7.49
CA ALA A 130 -12.14 -8.21 -7.71
C ALA A 130 -13.28 -8.01 -8.73
N ALA A 131 -13.81 -6.79 -8.85
CA ALA A 131 -14.88 -6.45 -9.80
C ALA A 131 -14.36 -6.01 -11.19
N GLY A 132 -13.06 -6.03 -11.41
CA GLY A 132 -12.44 -5.70 -12.70
C GLY A 132 -12.54 -4.22 -13.07
N TYR A 133 -12.48 -3.32 -12.08
CA TYR A 133 -12.34 -1.89 -12.34
C TYR A 133 -10.96 -1.58 -12.92
N ALA A 134 -10.83 -0.49 -13.65
CA ALA A 134 -9.57 -0.06 -14.25
C ALA A 134 -8.67 0.69 -13.23
N GLY A 135 -9.24 1.17 -12.14
CA GLY A 135 -8.48 1.81 -11.06
C GLY A 135 -9.35 2.43 -9.98
N VAL A 136 -8.67 2.89 -8.92
CA VAL A 136 -9.26 3.69 -7.85
C VAL A 136 -8.52 5.01 -7.76
N ILE A 137 -9.25 6.10 -7.60
CA ILE A 137 -8.69 7.45 -7.52
C ILE A 137 -8.99 8.02 -6.14
N LEU A 138 -7.93 8.34 -5.41
CA LEU A 138 -8.01 8.95 -4.09
C LEU A 138 -7.91 10.46 -4.23
N GLY A 139 -8.97 11.16 -3.84
CA GLY A 139 -8.99 12.59 -3.72
C GLY A 139 -8.10 13.12 -2.59
N GLU A 140 -7.85 14.42 -2.61
CA GLU A 140 -7.16 15.11 -1.52
C GLU A 140 -7.93 14.91 -0.21
N GLY A 141 -7.20 14.83 0.92
CA GLY A 141 -7.80 14.54 2.23
C GLY A 141 -8.10 13.07 2.50
N SER A 142 -8.02 12.17 1.51
CA SER A 142 -8.14 10.73 1.73
C SER A 142 -6.90 10.17 2.44
N VAL A 143 -7.06 9.05 3.15
CA VAL A 143 -5.98 8.37 3.88
C VAL A 143 -4.79 8.03 2.96
N ASP A 144 -3.60 7.95 3.54
CA ASP A 144 -2.40 7.51 2.80
C ASP A 144 -2.54 6.04 2.36
N LEU A 145 -2.42 5.80 1.05
CA LEU A 145 -2.49 4.46 0.45
C LEU A 145 -1.55 3.44 1.12
N TYR A 146 -0.34 3.90 1.47
CA TYR A 146 0.71 3.05 2.06
C TYR A 146 0.67 3.01 3.59
N ASN A 147 -0.43 3.47 4.20
CA ASN A 147 -0.70 3.21 5.61
C ASN A 147 -0.87 1.70 5.83
N ASP A 148 -0.31 1.15 6.92
CA ASP A 148 -0.34 -0.28 7.23
C ASP A 148 -1.75 -0.87 7.29
N LYS A 149 -2.71 -0.14 7.85
CA LYS A 149 -4.11 -0.58 7.93
C LYS A 149 -4.75 -0.64 6.54
N VAL A 150 -4.44 0.30 5.63
CA VAL A 150 -4.89 0.27 4.24
C VAL A 150 -4.29 -0.94 3.53
N LEU A 151 -2.95 -1.12 3.64
CA LEU A 151 -2.23 -2.23 3.02
C LEU A 151 -2.80 -3.60 3.44
N ARG A 152 -3.07 -3.77 4.74
CA ARG A 152 -3.70 -4.99 5.25
C ARG A 152 -5.13 -5.19 4.75
N SER A 153 -5.94 -4.13 4.71
CA SER A 153 -7.33 -4.23 4.26
C SER A 153 -7.44 -4.54 2.78
N MET A 154 -6.57 -3.99 1.93
CA MET A 154 -6.61 -4.24 0.49
C MET A 154 -5.87 -5.52 0.04
N GLN A 155 -5.17 -6.22 0.96
CA GLN A 155 -4.62 -7.56 0.74
C GLN A 155 -3.76 -7.71 -0.53
N GLY A 156 -3.04 -6.65 -0.93
CA GLY A 156 -2.17 -6.68 -2.11
C GLY A 156 -2.81 -6.20 -3.41
N SER A 157 -4.10 -5.82 -3.41
CA SER A 157 -4.79 -5.36 -4.64
C SER A 157 -4.12 -4.16 -5.33
N HIS A 158 -3.37 -3.32 -4.58
CA HIS A 158 -2.60 -2.21 -5.17
C HIS A 158 -1.44 -2.66 -6.08
N PHE A 159 -1.08 -3.93 -6.06
CA PHE A 159 -0.12 -4.49 -7.02
C PHE A 159 -0.77 -4.87 -8.37
N HIS A 160 -2.09 -5.01 -8.40
CA HIS A 160 -2.85 -5.43 -9.58
C HIS A 160 -3.66 -4.30 -10.18
N LEU A 161 -4.20 -3.42 -9.33
CA LEU A 161 -5.10 -2.35 -9.69
C LEU A 161 -4.41 -1.00 -9.48
N PRO A 162 -4.32 -0.11 -10.49
CA PRO A 162 -3.81 1.25 -10.31
C PRO A 162 -4.59 2.02 -9.26
N VAL A 163 -3.87 2.58 -8.27
CA VAL A 163 -4.45 3.50 -7.29
C VAL A 163 -3.73 4.84 -7.43
N ILE A 164 -4.47 5.86 -7.87
CA ILE A 164 -3.95 7.18 -8.22
C ILE A 164 -4.42 8.19 -7.19
N ARG A 165 -3.60 9.18 -6.88
CA ARG A 165 -3.99 10.33 -6.05
C ARG A 165 -3.92 11.61 -6.88
N CYS A 166 -5.05 12.34 -6.94
CA CYS A 166 -5.11 13.63 -7.63
C CYS A 166 -6.25 14.51 -7.09
N SER A 167 -6.34 15.74 -7.58
CA SER A 167 -7.53 16.59 -7.42
C SER A 167 -8.72 15.96 -8.13
N LEU A 168 -9.78 15.63 -7.38
CA LEU A 168 -10.98 15.05 -7.98
C LEU A 168 -11.80 16.10 -8.75
N LEU A 169 -11.78 17.37 -8.35
CA LEU A 169 -12.47 18.45 -9.06
C LEU A 169 -11.93 18.57 -10.47
N ASP A 170 -10.62 18.71 -10.62
CA ASP A 170 -9.98 18.84 -11.93
C ASP A 170 -10.24 17.60 -12.82
N LEU A 171 -10.24 16.43 -12.20
CA LEU A 171 -10.47 15.18 -12.92
C LEU A 171 -11.93 15.04 -13.40
N VAL A 172 -12.91 15.40 -12.57
CA VAL A 172 -14.34 15.34 -12.92
C VAL A 172 -14.64 16.35 -14.04
N ASP A 173 -14.05 17.55 -13.99
CA ASP A 173 -14.18 18.53 -15.07
C ASP A 173 -13.62 17.97 -16.39
N GLN A 174 -12.44 17.34 -16.34
CA GLN A 174 -11.87 16.66 -17.51
C GLN A 174 -12.76 15.53 -18.03
N PHE A 175 -13.38 14.76 -17.16
CA PHE A 175 -14.31 13.68 -17.55
C PHE A 175 -15.56 14.24 -18.23
N ASN A 176 -16.10 15.34 -17.70
CA ASN A 176 -17.24 16.03 -18.30
C ASN A 176 -16.91 16.55 -19.69
N ASP A 177 -15.75 17.17 -19.89
CA ASP A 177 -15.26 17.66 -21.18
C ASP A 177 -15.11 16.52 -22.22
N LEU A 178 -14.76 15.34 -21.76
CA LEU A 178 -14.65 14.12 -22.58
C LEU A 178 -16.00 13.41 -22.79
N GLY A 179 -17.10 13.89 -22.21
CA GLY A 179 -18.41 13.27 -22.27
C GLY A 179 -18.53 11.94 -21.52
N LEU A 180 -17.68 11.72 -20.51
CA LEU A 180 -17.71 10.52 -19.67
C LEU A 180 -18.79 10.64 -18.59
N LEU A 181 -19.51 9.55 -18.35
CA LEU A 181 -20.54 9.49 -17.31
C LEU A 181 -19.89 9.43 -15.91
N THR A 182 -20.18 10.43 -15.08
CA THR A 182 -19.82 10.44 -13.66
C THR A 182 -21.08 10.26 -12.80
N ILE A 183 -21.05 9.32 -11.85
CA ILE A 183 -22.13 9.05 -10.90
C ILE A 183 -21.61 9.31 -9.50
N ALA A 184 -22.25 10.22 -8.77
CA ALA A 184 -21.93 10.52 -7.39
C ALA A 184 -22.93 9.87 -6.42
N THR A 185 -22.39 9.36 -5.29
CA THR A 185 -23.18 8.91 -4.15
C THR A 185 -22.87 9.78 -2.94
N THR A 186 -23.89 10.23 -2.25
CA THR A 186 -23.72 11.03 -1.03
C THR A 186 -24.76 10.60 0.01
N LEU A 187 -24.42 10.79 1.28
CA LEU A 187 -25.41 10.66 2.34
C LEU A 187 -26.36 11.86 2.24
N ARG A 188 -27.66 11.59 2.14
CA ARG A 188 -28.67 12.63 2.24
C ARG A 188 -28.71 13.09 3.69
N SER A 189 -28.29 14.32 3.99
CA SER A 189 -28.59 14.94 5.27
C SER A 189 -30.11 15.08 5.36
N GLU A 190 -30.77 14.38 6.28
CA GLU A 190 -32.13 14.71 6.67
C GLU A 190 -32.04 16.08 7.36
N GLU A 191 -32.39 17.14 6.64
CA GLU A 191 -32.70 18.40 7.27
C GLU A 191 -33.94 18.14 8.15
N HIS A 192 -33.71 18.06 9.47
CA HIS A 192 -34.80 18.21 10.43
C HIS A 192 -35.33 19.65 10.30
N THR A 193 -36.31 19.84 9.45
CA THR A 193 -37.19 21.02 9.53
C THR A 193 -38.04 20.86 10.77
N SER A 194 -37.60 21.49 11.85
CA SER A 194 -38.42 21.77 13.04
C SER A 194 -39.46 22.84 12.74
#